data_b9464145ca10283c70546345f131c0bb
#
_entry.id   b9464145ca10283c70546345f131c0bb
#
_cell.length_a   1.000
_cell.length_b   1.000
_cell.length_c   1.000
_cell.angle_alpha   90.00
_cell.angle_beta   90.00
_cell.angle_gamma   90.00
#
_symmetry.space_group_name_H-M   'P 1'
#
loop_
_entity.id
_entity.type
_entity.pdbx_description
1 polymer ?
#
loop_
_entity_poly.entity_id
_entity_poly.type
_entity_poly.pdbx_seq_one_letter_code
_entity_poly.pdbx_strand_id
1 'polypeptide(L)'
;ESSAASDVYKRQVWKGSLRSLKQNKILSMLGLATRASAVVSGEFMTEKSVKSGAARLVIVGNDASDNTKKNFRNMCEYYHVPFYLYDTKEGLGHAMGKEMRASLAITDDGFAKSLIGHLEEAK
;
A
#
# COMPACT_ATOMS: atom_id res chain seq x y z
N GLU A 1 -26.06 -22.24 8.44
CA GLU A 1 -25.47 -21.33 7.65
C GLU A 1 -24.22 -20.69 8.27
N SER A 2 -23.42 -20.21 7.45
CA SER A 2 -22.12 -19.71 7.85
C SER A 2 -22.18 -18.55 8.85
N SER A 3 -23.37 -18.02 9.11
CA SER A 3 -23.48 -16.87 9.97
C SER A 3 -22.97 -17.12 11.39
N ALA A 4 -23.23 -18.30 11.94
CA ALA A 4 -22.72 -18.62 13.28
C ALA A 4 -21.21 -18.68 13.30
N ALA A 5 -20.63 -19.33 12.31
CA ALA A 5 -19.18 -19.40 12.19
C ALA A 5 -18.58 -18.03 11.92
N SER A 6 -19.25 -17.26 11.10
CA SER A 6 -18.81 -15.89 10.82
C SER A 6 -18.80 -15.02 12.07
N ASP A 7 -19.83 -15.18 12.89
CA ASP A 7 -19.89 -14.38 14.12
C ASP A 7 -18.77 -14.72 15.07
N VAL A 8 -18.47 -16.01 15.21
CA VAL A 8 -17.36 -16.43 16.07
C VAL A 8 -16.04 -15.87 15.53
N TYR A 9 -15.85 -15.99 14.25
CA TYR A 9 -14.65 -15.48 13.60
C TYR A 9 -14.53 -13.98 13.79
N LYS A 10 -15.63 -13.27 13.59
CA LYS A 10 -15.63 -11.83 13.75
C LYS A 10 -15.27 -11.41 15.16
N ARG A 11 -15.74 -12.14 16.15
CA ARG A 11 -15.38 -11.81 17.53
C ARG A 11 -13.88 -11.94 17.77
N GLN A 12 -13.28 -12.98 17.21
CA GLN A 12 -11.85 -13.15 17.36
C GLN A 12 -11.09 -12.03 16.72
N VAL A 13 -11.48 -11.67 15.51
CA VAL A 13 -10.87 -10.54 14.80
C VAL A 13 -11.11 -9.25 15.57
N TRP A 14 -12.31 -9.08 16.08
CA TRP A 14 -12.67 -7.91 16.85
C TRP A 14 -11.75 -7.71 18.04
N LYS A 15 -11.51 -8.81 18.77
CA LYS A 15 -10.57 -8.76 19.89
C LYS A 15 -9.17 -8.43 19.40
N GLY A 16 -8.90 -8.72 18.15
CA GLY A 16 -7.60 -8.49 17.58
C GLY A 16 -7.21 -7.04 17.55
N SER A 17 -8.06 -6.18 17.05
CA SER A 17 -7.84 -4.74 17.12
C SER A 17 -8.43 -4.01 15.92
N LEU A 18 -8.70 -2.74 16.13
CA LEU A 18 -9.11 -1.86 15.04
C LEU A 18 -7.98 -1.68 14.03
N ARG A 19 -6.74 -1.81 14.49
CA ARG A 19 -5.59 -1.69 13.61
C ARG A 19 -5.64 -2.71 12.48
N SER A 20 -6.01 -3.95 12.80
CA SER A 20 -6.10 -5.00 11.78
C SER A 20 -7.12 -4.66 10.71
N LEU A 21 -8.26 -4.10 11.12
CA LEU A 21 -9.30 -3.70 10.17
C LEU A 21 -8.81 -2.60 9.24
N LYS A 22 -8.08 -1.63 9.79
CA LYS A 22 -7.54 -0.54 8.96
C LYS A 22 -6.50 -1.05 7.99
N GLN A 23 -5.66 -1.97 8.42
CA GLN A 23 -4.67 -2.58 7.53
C GLN A 23 -5.35 -3.32 6.39
N ASN A 24 -6.43 -4.05 6.70
CA ASN A 24 -7.17 -4.75 5.66
C ASN A 24 -7.76 -3.80 4.64
N LYS A 25 -8.22 -2.63 5.08
CA LYS A 25 -8.76 -1.64 4.15
C LYS A 25 -7.68 -1.13 3.19
N ILE A 26 -6.48 -0.89 3.71
CA ILE A 26 -5.38 -0.43 2.88
C ILE A 26 -5.04 -1.46 1.82
N LEU A 27 -4.87 -2.71 2.23
CA LEU A 27 -4.52 -3.77 1.30
C LEU A 27 -5.65 -4.04 0.31
N SER A 28 -6.89 -3.99 0.76
CA SER A 28 -8.03 -4.15 -0.13
C SER A 28 -8.08 -3.06 -1.18
N MET A 29 -7.80 -1.83 -0.78
CA MET A 29 -7.81 -0.72 -1.70
C MET A 29 -6.68 -0.81 -2.70
N LEU A 30 -5.52 -1.33 -2.28
CA LEU A 30 -4.43 -1.59 -3.22
C LEU A 30 -4.86 -2.58 -4.29
N GLY A 31 -5.59 -3.61 -3.90
CA GLY A 31 -6.12 -4.58 -4.86
C GLY A 31 -7.07 -3.94 -5.85
N LEU A 32 -7.96 -3.09 -5.36
CA LEU A 32 -8.89 -2.38 -6.23
C LEU A 32 -8.15 -1.45 -7.19
N ALA A 33 -7.18 -0.72 -6.68
CA ALA A 33 -6.40 0.21 -7.51
C ALA A 33 -5.63 -0.55 -8.59
N THR A 34 -5.13 -1.73 -8.26
CA THR A 34 -4.43 -2.57 -9.22
C THR A 34 -5.37 -3.00 -10.34
N ARG A 35 -6.59 -3.41 -9.97
CA ARG A 35 -7.59 -3.81 -10.98
C ARG A 35 -7.98 -2.65 -11.88
N ALA A 36 -7.94 -1.44 -11.35
CA ALA A 36 -8.26 -0.24 -12.10
C ALA A 36 -7.07 0.28 -12.90
N SER A 37 -5.97 -0.45 -12.91
CA SER A 37 -4.74 -0.05 -13.60
C SER A 37 -4.17 1.25 -13.06
N ALA A 38 -4.38 1.51 -11.76
CA ALA A 38 -3.94 2.74 -11.12
C ALA A 38 -2.66 2.55 -10.30
N VAL A 39 -2.01 1.39 -10.44
CA VAL A 39 -0.81 1.07 -9.68
C VAL A 39 0.29 0.58 -10.62
N VAL A 40 1.50 1.06 -10.39
CA VAL A 40 2.69 0.47 -10.99
C VAL A 40 3.54 -0.04 -9.83
N SER A 41 4.31 -1.10 -10.04
CA SER A 41 5.08 -1.70 -8.97
C SER A 41 6.44 -2.13 -9.47
N GLY A 42 7.34 -2.37 -8.51
CA GLY A 42 8.72 -2.69 -8.82
C GLY A 42 9.56 -1.43 -8.83
N GLU A 43 10.84 -1.59 -8.54
CA GLU A 43 11.73 -0.45 -8.37
C GLU A 43 11.78 0.43 -9.62
N PHE A 44 11.96 -0.18 -10.77
CA PHE A 44 12.12 0.58 -12.01
C PHE A 44 10.85 1.36 -12.37
N MET A 45 9.70 0.69 -12.36
CA MET A 45 8.46 1.32 -12.76
C MET A 45 8.03 2.39 -11.76
N THR A 46 8.24 2.15 -10.48
CA THR A 46 7.90 3.12 -9.45
C THR A 46 8.75 4.38 -9.62
N GLU A 47 10.04 4.18 -9.83
CA GLU A 47 10.95 5.31 -10.04
C GLU A 47 10.55 6.10 -11.28
N LYS A 48 10.28 5.41 -12.36
CA LYS A 48 9.88 6.06 -13.60
C LYS A 48 8.60 6.87 -13.41
N SER A 49 7.65 6.31 -12.67
CA SER A 49 6.38 6.98 -12.41
C SER A 49 6.58 8.27 -11.61
N VAL A 50 7.46 8.24 -10.61
CA VAL A 50 7.76 9.42 -9.82
C VAL A 50 8.41 10.50 -10.68
N LYS A 51 9.42 10.13 -11.45
CA LYS A 51 10.17 11.08 -12.25
C LYS A 51 9.35 11.69 -13.38
N SER A 52 8.39 10.95 -13.91
CA SER A 52 7.55 11.44 -15.00
C SER A 52 6.36 12.27 -14.50
N GLY A 53 6.17 12.34 -13.18
CA GLY A 53 5.06 13.10 -12.63
C GLY A 53 3.75 12.33 -12.57
N ALA A 54 3.75 11.05 -12.90
CA ALA A 54 2.53 10.25 -12.88
C ALA A 54 2.17 9.77 -11.47
N ALA A 55 3.16 9.58 -10.61
CA ALA A 55 2.92 9.04 -9.27
C ALA A 55 2.25 10.06 -8.37
N ARG A 56 1.19 9.62 -7.68
CA ARG A 56 0.48 10.44 -6.70
C ARG A 56 0.74 9.99 -5.28
N LEU A 57 1.32 8.81 -5.11
CA LEU A 57 1.61 8.23 -3.80
C LEU A 57 2.60 7.10 -4.03
N VAL A 58 3.59 6.98 -3.16
CA VAL A 58 4.54 5.87 -3.21
C VAL A 58 4.49 5.13 -1.88
N ILE A 59 4.41 3.82 -1.93
CA ILE A 59 4.44 2.96 -0.75
C ILE A 59 5.60 1.98 -0.91
N VAL A 60 6.39 1.86 0.14
CA VAL A 60 7.53 0.95 0.19
C VAL A 60 7.36 0.03 1.38
N GLY A 61 7.68 -1.24 1.22
CA GLY A 61 7.57 -2.21 2.31
C GLY A 61 8.54 -1.91 3.44
N ASN A 62 8.09 -2.16 4.67
CA ASN A 62 8.93 -1.93 5.84
C ASN A 62 10.20 -2.77 5.83
N ASP A 63 10.15 -3.92 5.18
CA ASP A 63 11.29 -4.83 5.12
C ASP A 63 12.15 -4.64 3.85
N ALA A 64 11.91 -3.56 3.11
CA ALA A 64 12.79 -3.21 2.00
C ALA A 64 14.15 -2.81 2.55
N SER A 65 15.17 -2.89 1.71
CA SER A 65 16.52 -2.53 2.16
C SER A 65 16.57 -1.04 2.52
N ASP A 66 17.50 -0.69 3.40
CA ASP A 66 17.66 0.70 3.80
C ASP A 66 17.97 1.57 2.60
N ASN A 67 18.74 1.04 1.68
CA ASN A 67 19.10 1.77 0.47
C ASN A 67 17.86 2.09 -0.38
N THR A 68 16.98 1.11 -0.54
CA THR A 68 15.74 1.30 -1.29
C THR A 68 14.86 2.34 -0.61
N LYS A 69 14.69 2.22 0.70
CA LYS A 69 13.89 3.17 1.45
C LYS A 69 14.42 4.59 1.31
N LYS A 70 15.73 4.73 1.46
CA LYS A 70 16.37 6.05 1.38
C LYS A 70 16.23 6.65 -0.01
N ASN A 71 16.46 5.84 -1.04
CA ASN A 71 16.38 6.32 -2.41
C ASN A 71 14.98 6.83 -2.73
N PHE A 72 13.96 6.07 -2.37
CA PHE A 72 12.59 6.48 -2.66
C PHE A 72 12.15 7.65 -1.80
N ARG A 73 12.59 7.70 -0.55
CA ARG A 73 12.27 8.83 0.31
C ARG A 73 12.83 10.13 -0.28
N ASN A 74 14.11 10.09 -0.67
CA ASN A 74 14.74 11.27 -1.25
C ASN A 74 14.10 11.67 -2.57
N MET A 75 13.81 10.69 -3.40
CA MET A 75 13.20 10.93 -4.68
C MET A 75 11.81 11.54 -4.53
N CYS A 76 11.00 11.00 -3.63
CA CYS A 76 9.66 11.50 -3.41
C CYS A 76 9.70 12.91 -2.81
N GLU A 77 10.67 13.19 -1.96
CA GLU A 77 10.84 14.52 -1.41
C GLU A 77 11.17 15.52 -2.52
N TYR A 78 12.06 15.13 -3.41
CA TYR A 78 12.46 16.00 -4.51
C TYR A 78 11.29 16.30 -5.45
N TYR A 79 10.48 15.29 -5.75
CA TYR A 79 9.38 15.45 -6.70
C TYR A 79 8.05 15.76 -6.02
N HIS A 80 8.06 15.96 -4.71
CA HIS A 80 6.86 16.31 -3.92
C HIS A 80 5.75 15.27 -4.03
N VAL A 81 6.14 14.00 -3.91
CA VAL A 81 5.19 12.88 -3.92
C VAL A 81 5.08 12.32 -2.49
N PRO A 82 3.86 12.10 -1.98
CA PRO A 82 3.71 11.47 -0.66
C PRO A 82 4.39 10.11 -0.62
N PHE A 83 5.08 9.83 0.49
CA PHE A 83 5.85 8.60 0.65
C PHE A 83 5.48 7.95 1.97
N TYR A 84 5.19 6.64 1.95
CA TYR A 84 4.86 5.89 3.16
C TYR A 84 5.56 4.55 3.17
N LEU A 85 5.94 4.12 4.37
CA LEU A 85 6.39 2.76 4.60
C LEU A 85 5.20 1.99 5.17
N TYR A 86 4.87 0.85 4.57
CA TYR A 86 3.72 0.10 5.03
C TYR A 86 3.84 -1.37 4.68
N ASP A 87 3.50 -2.23 5.66
CA ASP A 87 3.45 -3.68 5.47
C ASP A 87 4.78 -4.24 5.00
N THR A 88 4.76 -5.47 4.49
CA THR A 88 5.96 -6.15 4.02
C THR A 88 5.95 -6.24 2.50
N LYS A 89 7.11 -6.54 1.93
CA LYS A 89 7.20 -6.74 0.49
C LYS A 89 6.24 -7.83 0.03
N GLU A 90 6.15 -8.90 0.82
CA GLU A 90 5.25 -10.00 0.49
C GLU A 90 3.80 -9.57 0.57
N GLY A 91 3.43 -8.85 1.62
CA GLY A 91 2.05 -8.39 1.79
C GLY A 91 1.62 -7.43 0.70
N LEU A 92 2.49 -6.52 0.32
CA LEU A 92 2.18 -5.58 -0.75
C LEU A 92 1.98 -6.31 -2.08
N GLY A 93 2.89 -7.23 -2.40
CA GLY A 93 2.77 -8.00 -3.62
C GLY A 93 1.49 -8.82 -3.65
N HIS A 94 1.19 -9.48 -2.53
CA HIS A 94 -0.02 -10.29 -2.42
C HIS A 94 -1.28 -9.46 -2.65
N ALA A 95 -1.33 -8.27 -2.07
CA ALA A 95 -2.49 -7.40 -2.22
C ALA A 95 -2.73 -7.01 -3.67
N MET A 96 -1.68 -6.94 -4.46
CA MET A 96 -1.78 -6.61 -5.88
C MET A 96 -1.91 -7.83 -6.78
N GLY A 97 -2.01 -9.03 -6.19
CA GLY A 97 -2.09 -10.26 -6.96
C GLY A 97 -0.78 -10.60 -7.65
N LYS A 98 0.33 -10.19 -7.08
CA LYS A 98 1.66 -10.40 -7.64
C LYS A 98 2.58 -11.01 -6.62
N GLU A 99 3.79 -11.33 -7.05
CA GLU A 99 4.81 -11.80 -6.12
C GLU A 99 5.31 -10.61 -5.30
N MET A 100 6.32 -10.84 -4.49
CA MET A 100 6.90 -9.83 -3.62
C MET A 100 7.19 -8.53 -4.37
N ARG A 101 6.79 -7.40 -3.78
CA ARG A 101 7.05 -6.07 -4.35
C ARG A 101 7.55 -5.14 -3.26
N ALA A 102 8.76 -4.64 -3.41
CA ALA A 102 9.35 -3.73 -2.42
C ALA A 102 8.79 -2.32 -2.51
N SER A 103 8.35 -1.91 -3.69
CA SER A 103 7.84 -0.56 -3.89
C SER A 103 6.71 -0.55 -4.90
N LEU A 104 5.85 0.44 -4.76
CA LEU A 104 4.75 0.65 -5.70
C LEU A 104 4.37 2.13 -5.71
N ALA A 105 3.71 2.55 -6.77
CA ALA A 105 3.21 3.90 -6.88
C ALA A 105 1.76 3.87 -7.34
N ILE A 106 0.96 4.75 -6.75
CA ILE A 106 -0.42 4.94 -7.14
C ILE A 106 -0.45 6.12 -8.11
N THR A 107 -1.08 5.92 -9.25
CA THR A 107 -1.08 6.95 -10.30
C THR A 107 -2.42 7.65 -10.43
N ASP A 108 -3.39 7.31 -9.57
CA ASP A 108 -4.71 7.91 -9.58
C ASP A 108 -4.92 8.74 -8.32
N ASP A 109 -5.38 9.98 -8.49
CA ASP A 109 -5.59 10.90 -7.36
C ASP A 109 -6.61 10.37 -6.37
N GLY A 110 -7.70 9.81 -6.86
CA GLY A 110 -8.77 9.32 -5.99
C GLY A 110 -8.29 8.21 -5.08
N PHE A 111 -7.65 7.20 -5.66
CA PHE A 111 -7.11 6.10 -4.86
C PHE A 111 -6.00 6.60 -3.93
N ALA A 112 -5.17 7.51 -4.42
CA ALA A 112 -4.07 8.03 -3.60
C ALA A 112 -4.61 8.73 -2.36
N LYS A 113 -5.60 9.60 -2.53
CA LYS A 113 -6.18 10.32 -1.39
C LYS A 113 -6.80 9.38 -0.38
N SER A 114 -7.55 8.38 -0.84
CA SER A 114 -8.16 7.40 0.06
C SER A 114 -7.10 6.62 0.82
N LEU A 115 -6.06 6.17 0.11
CA LEU A 115 -5.00 5.41 0.74
C LEU A 115 -4.23 6.25 1.75
N ILE A 116 -3.95 7.50 1.42
CA ILE A 116 -3.24 8.39 2.36
C ILE A 116 -4.07 8.55 3.63
N GLY A 117 -5.37 8.73 3.50
CA GLY A 117 -6.24 8.82 4.66
C GLY A 117 -6.13 7.62 5.57
N HIS A 118 -6.19 6.43 4.99
CA HIS A 118 -6.07 5.19 5.77
C HIS A 118 -4.68 5.01 6.34
N LEU A 119 -3.64 5.37 5.57
CA LEU A 119 -2.28 5.26 6.05
C LEU A 119 -2.02 6.20 7.23
N GLU A 120 -2.57 7.40 7.19
CA GLU A 120 -2.43 8.34 8.30
C GLU A 120 -3.14 7.83 9.54
N GLU A 121 -4.30 7.20 9.38
CA GLU A 121 -5.00 6.60 10.50
C GLU A 121 -4.24 5.43 11.12
N ALA A 122 -3.47 4.73 10.30
CA ALA A 122 -2.75 3.54 10.75
C ALA A 122 -1.44 3.87 11.46
N LYS A 123 -1.00 5.12 11.47
CA LYS A 123 0.23 5.51 12.14
C LYS A 123 0.14 5.41 13.64
#